data_2b2c62512ac4f8d5822dba7c8badaf49
#
_entry.id   2b2c62512ac4f8d5822dba7c8badaf49
#
_cell.length_a   1.000
_cell.length_b   1.000
_cell.length_c   1.000
_cell.angle_alpha   90.00
_cell.angle_beta   90.00
_cell.angle_gamma   90.00
#
_symmetry.space_group_name_H-M   'P 1'
#
loop_
_entity.id
_entity.type
_entity.pdbx_description
1 polymer ?
#
loop_
_entity_poly.entity_id
_entity_poly.type
_entity_poly.pdbx_seq_one_letter_code
_entity_poly.pdbx_strand_id
1 'polypeptide(L)' 'MSTAPLEQFIKKYQTAKSYNSKEIRLTMHEAEEISTAIALLL' A
#
# COMPACT_ATOMS: atom_id res chain seq x y z
N MET A 1 8.07 -14.30 -5.89
CA MET A 1 7.96 -12.93 -5.35
C MET A 1 6.49 -12.57 -5.20
N SER A 2 6.11 -11.97 -4.08
CA SER A 2 4.70 -11.65 -3.83
C SER A 2 4.43 -10.17 -4.07
N THR A 3 3.38 -9.87 -4.82
CA THR A 3 2.92 -8.50 -5.02
C THR A 3 1.75 -8.17 -4.09
N ALA A 4 1.44 -9.05 -3.15
CA ALA A 4 0.31 -8.86 -2.25
C ALA A 4 0.37 -7.52 -1.49
N PRO A 5 1.52 -7.08 -0.94
CA PRO A 5 1.56 -5.79 -0.26
C PRO A 5 1.18 -4.62 -1.17
N LEU A 6 1.60 -4.68 -2.43
CA LEU A 6 1.28 -3.62 -3.40
C LEU A 6 -0.20 -3.64 -3.75
N GLU A 7 -0.77 -4.82 -3.92
CA GLU A 7 -2.20 -4.96 -4.21
C GLU A 7 -3.06 -4.46 -3.05
N GLN A 8 -2.64 -4.75 -1.81
CA GLN A 8 -3.34 -4.27 -0.63
C GLN A 8 -3.27 -2.74 -0.54
N PHE A 9 -2.13 -2.16 -0.87
CA PHE A 9 -1.99 -0.72 -0.88
C PHE A 9 -2.94 -0.08 -1.90
N ILE A 10 -3.02 -0.65 -3.10
CA ILE A 10 -3.91 -0.15 -4.14
C ILE A 10 -5.37 -0.18 -3.67
N LYS A 11 -5.77 -1.25 -3.00
CA LYS A 11 -7.13 -1.34 -2.46
C LYS A 11 -7.39 -0.26 -1.41
N LYS A 12 -6.43 -0.02 -0.53
CA LYS A 12 -6.54 1.06 0.46
C LYS A 12 -6.69 2.41 -0.21
N TYR A 13 -5.92 2.65 -1.24
CA TYR A 13 -5.98 3.90 -1.98
C TYR A 13 -7.37 4.08 -2.61
N GLN A 14 -7.87 3.05 -3.27
CA GLN A 14 -9.17 3.12 -3.92
C GLN A 14 -10.30 3.37 -2.93
N THR A 15 -10.25 2.72 -1.77
CA THR A 15 -11.22 2.91 -0.72
C THR A 15 -11.18 4.34 -0.19
N ALA A 16 -9.98 4.84 0.10
CA ALA A 16 -9.80 6.20 0.61
C ALA A 16 -10.32 7.22 -0.40
N LYS A 17 -10.03 7.01 -1.67
CA LYS A 17 -10.48 7.90 -2.73
C LYS A 17 -12.00 7.92 -2.82
N SER A 18 -12.63 6.76 -2.69
CA SER A 18 -14.08 6.64 -2.75
C SER A 18 -14.78 7.40 -1.62
N TYR A 19 -14.11 7.55 -0.47
CA TYR A 19 -14.64 8.32 0.66
C TYR A 19 -14.13 9.77 0.68
N ASN A 20 -13.44 10.21 -0.36
CA ASN A 20 -12.84 11.54 -0.43
C ASN A 20 -11.87 11.82 0.72
N SER A 21 -11.21 10.79 1.20
CA SER A 21 -10.18 10.94 2.23
C SER A 21 -8.97 11.63 1.65
N LYS A 22 -8.33 12.47 2.45
CA LYS A 22 -7.11 13.17 2.04
C LYS A 22 -5.85 12.43 2.46
N GLU A 23 -5.99 11.39 3.24
CA GLU A 23 -4.87 10.65 3.82
C GLU A 23 -5.15 9.17 3.80
N ILE A 24 -4.08 8.39 3.72
CA ILE A 24 -4.11 6.95 3.88
C ILE A 24 -3.26 6.61 5.08
N ARG A 25 -3.80 5.79 5.99
CA ARG A 25 -3.05 5.33 7.15
C ARG A 25 -2.40 4.00 6.87
N LEU A 26 -1.11 3.92 7.17
CA LEU A 26 -0.33 2.70 7.07
C LEU A 26 0.38 2.47 8.39
N THR A 27 0.38 1.23 8.87
CA THR A 27 1.24 0.88 9.99
C THR A 27 2.67 0.79 9.49
N MET A 28 3.64 0.86 10.41
CA MET A 28 5.04 0.69 10.03
C MET A 28 5.29 -0.65 9.38
N HIS A 29 4.60 -1.68 9.85
CA HIS A 29 4.73 -3.01 9.26
C HIS A 29 4.27 -3.01 7.79
N GLU A 30 3.13 -2.40 7.52
CA GLU A 30 2.62 -2.30 6.14
C GLU A 30 3.56 -1.50 5.26
N ALA A 31 4.05 -0.38 5.77
CA ALA A 31 4.98 0.47 5.02
C ALA A 31 6.27 -0.29 4.70
N GLU A 32 6.77 -1.08 5.64
CA GLU A 32 7.96 -1.89 5.43
C GLU A 32 7.74 -2.93 4.33
N GLU A 33 6.62 -3.62 4.37
CA GLU A 33 6.31 -4.61 3.35
C GLU A 33 6.19 -3.99 1.95
N ILE A 34 5.53 -2.84 1.87
CA ILE A 34 5.40 -2.12 0.60
C ILE A 34 6.75 -1.66 0.09
N SER A 35 7.58 -1.11 0.97
CA SER A 35 8.91 -0.65 0.61
C SER A 35 9.77 -1.79 0.09
N THR A 36 9.71 -2.96 0.73
CA THR A 36 10.46 -4.14 0.31
C THR A 36 9.97 -4.61 -1.06
N ALA A 37 8.67 -4.65 -1.26
CA ALA A 37 8.10 -5.08 -2.54
C ALA A 37 8.54 -4.16 -3.67
N ILE A 38 8.53 -2.86 -3.45
CA ILE A 38 8.99 -1.90 -4.45
C ILE A 38 10.46 -2.07 -4.74
N ALA A 39 11.27 -2.25 -3.71
CA ALA A 39 12.71 -2.45 -3.87
C ALA A 39 13.03 -3.68 -4.71
N LEU A 40 12.23 -4.73 -4.55
CA LEU A 40 12.42 -5.95 -5.33
C LEU A 40 12.05 -5.79 -6.80
N LEU A 41 11.20 -4.81 -7.12
CA LEU A 41 10.82 -4.53 -8.49
C LEU A 41 11.79 -3.61 -9.21
N LEU A 42 12.56 -2.86 -8.46
CA LEU A 42 13.54 -1.95 -9.04
C LEU A 42 14.85 -2.67 -9.37
#